data_66ce325231d3cf419c64aa480e08eb25
#
_entry.id   66ce325231d3cf419c64aa480e08eb25
#
_cell.length_a   1.000
_cell.length_b   1.000
_cell.length_c   1.000
_cell.angle_alpha   90.00
_cell.angle_beta   90.00
_cell.angle_gamma   90.00
#
_symmetry.space_group_name_H-M   'P 1'
#
loop_
_entity.id
_entity.type
_entity.pdbx_description
1 polymer ?
#
loop_
_entity_poly.entity_id
_entity_poly.type
_entity_poly.pdbx_seq_one_letter_code
_entity_poly.pdbx_strand_id
1 'polypeptide(L)'
;MKNSIITILVILTLLIVGLSGCINSVGTGILLLQITDAPSSLNITKALVHISNIEVHLIATGWCTVVEESQLFDLIELKNVKKVLGNATLSTGRYTQISLHIDDAFLTIDGIEYNLKISSDKIQLISPFSINKDETTTLTIDFDVQSSVFSTGSNKYMMKPTIKVLQE
;
A
#
# COMPACT_ATOMS: atom_id res chain seq x y z
N MET A 1 51.84 -22.64 -38.11
CA MET A 1 51.41 -21.38 -37.46
C MET A 1 50.03 -20.90 -37.91
N LYS A 2 49.72 -20.89 -39.21
CA LYS A 2 48.41 -20.41 -39.73
C LYS A 2 47.20 -21.23 -39.24
N ASN A 3 47.35 -22.55 -39.15
CA ASN A 3 46.27 -23.46 -38.69
C ASN A 3 46.02 -23.35 -37.16
N SER A 4 47.06 -23.10 -36.36
CA SER A 4 46.89 -22.90 -34.91
C SER A 4 46.15 -21.59 -34.57
N ILE A 5 46.32 -20.54 -35.37
CA ILE A 5 45.65 -19.25 -35.19
C ILE A 5 44.13 -19.42 -35.48
N ILE A 6 43.80 -20.17 -36.55
CA ILE A 6 42.42 -20.44 -36.91
C ILE A 6 41.73 -21.28 -35.82
N THR A 7 42.39 -22.26 -35.25
CA THR A 7 41.84 -23.12 -34.17
C THR A 7 41.62 -22.30 -32.91
N ILE A 8 42.52 -21.40 -32.55
CA ILE A 8 42.33 -20.51 -31.37
C ILE A 8 41.17 -19.53 -31.61
N LEU A 9 41.03 -18.99 -32.83
CA LEU A 9 39.94 -18.08 -33.17
C LEU A 9 38.58 -18.76 -33.11
N VAL A 10 38.48 -20.02 -33.55
CA VAL A 10 37.22 -20.81 -33.48
C VAL A 10 36.85 -21.16 -32.03
N ILE A 11 37.86 -21.48 -31.21
CA ILE A 11 37.61 -21.76 -29.77
C ILE A 11 37.15 -20.49 -29.04
N LEU A 12 37.75 -19.33 -29.38
CA LEU A 12 37.40 -18.04 -28.78
C LEU A 12 35.99 -17.58 -29.17
N THR A 13 35.53 -17.86 -30.41
CA THR A 13 34.15 -17.55 -30.85
C THR A 13 33.14 -18.51 -30.23
N LEU A 14 33.47 -19.78 -29.96
CA LEU A 14 32.61 -20.72 -29.30
C LEU A 14 32.40 -20.39 -27.82
N LEU A 15 33.38 -19.73 -27.17
CA LEU A 15 33.29 -19.33 -25.76
C LEU A 15 32.35 -18.13 -25.51
N ILE A 16 32.08 -17.33 -26.54
CA ILE A 16 31.23 -16.13 -26.45
C ILE A 16 29.71 -16.49 -26.54
N VAL A 17 29.36 -17.64 -27.11
CA VAL A 17 27.95 -18.04 -27.28
C VAL A 17 27.35 -18.61 -26.00
N GLY A 18 28.17 -18.92 -24.99
CA GLY A 18 27.70 -19.56 -23.73
C GLY A 18 27.23 -18.61 -22.63
N LEU A 19 27.29 -17.28 -22.81
CA LEU A 19 26.90 -16.29 -21.80
C LEU A 19 25.55 -15.62 -22.10
N SER A 20 24.64 -16.33 -22.79
CA SER A 20 23.24 -15.96 -22.76
C SER A 20 22.63 -16.37 -21.41
N GLY A 21 23.13 -15.80 -20.33
CA GLY A 21 22.46 -15.82 -19.06
C GLY A 21 21.11 -15.15 -19.28
N CYS A 22 19.99 -15.86 -19.07
CA CYS A 22 18.68 -15.26 -18.91
C CYS A 22 18.81 -14.22 -17.79
N ILE A 23 18.98 -12.96 -18.16
CA ILE A 23 18.70 -11.86 -17.25
C ILE A 23 17.21 -11.97 -17.01
N ASN A 24 16.82 -12.60 -15.90
CA ASN A 24 15.48 -12.49 -15.38
C ASN A 24 15.32 -10.99 -15.00
N SER A 25 14.96 -10.17 -15.98
CA SER A 25 14.52 -8.82 -15.70
C SER A 25 13.25 -8.99 -14.86
N VAL A 26 13.36 -8.72 -13.58
CA VAL A 26 12.19 -8.61 -12.70
C VAL A 26 11.34 -7.53 -13.35
N GLY A 27 10.18 -7.93 -13.92
CA GLY A 27 9.23 -7.00 -14.51
C GLY A 27 8.69 -6.06 -13.44
N THR A 28 8.08 -4.98 -13.86
CA THR A 28 7.37 -4.07 -12.96
C THR A 28 5.91 -3.95 -13.39
N GLY A 29 5.05 -3.62 -12.43
CA GLY A 29 3.66 -3.25 -12.63
C GLY A 29 3.29 -2.07 -11.75
N ILE A 30 2.08 -1.60 -11.84
CA ILE A 30 1.60 -0.44 -11.08
C ILE A 30 0.68 -0.93 -9.97
N LEU A 31 0.92 -0.47 -8.74
CA LEU A 31 -0.05 -0.54 -7.65
C LEU A 31 -0.77 0.80 -7.56
N LEU A 32 -2.11 0.78 -7.67
CA LEU A 32 -2.98 1.93 -7.40
C LEU A 32 -3.70 1.68 -6.07
N LEU A 33 -3.47 2.54 -5.10
CA LEU A 33 -4.17 2.52 -3.82
C LEU A 33 -5.28 3.56 -3.81
N GLN A 34 -6.46 3.14 -3.38
CA GLN A 34 -7.62 3.99 -3.15
C GLN A 34 -8.07 3.87 -1.70
N ILE A 35 -8.77 4.90 -1.22
CA ILE A 35 -9.39 4.93 0.10
C ILE A 35 -10.87 5.24 -0.03
N THR A 36 -11.68 4.61 0.78
CA THR A 36 -13.12 4.82 0.93
C THR A 36 -13.52 4.62 2.39
N ASP A 37 -14.75 4.98 2.73
CA ASP A 37 -15.35 4.69 4.04
C ASP A 37 -16.66 3.91 3.90
N ALA A 38 -16.90 2.99 4.84
CA ALA A 38 -18.15 2.29 4.97
C ALA A 38 -19.27 3.22 5.49
N PRO A 39 -20.55 2.98 5.14
CA PRO A 39 -21.65 3.77 5.65
C PRO A 39 -21.71 3.77 7.18
N SER A 40 -21.75 4.97 7.79
CA SER A 40 -21.90 5.15 9.24
C SER A 40 -23.29 5.65 9.58
N SER A 41 -23.84 5.17 10.71
CA SER A 41 -25.12 5.62 11.30
C SER A 41 -24.92 6.61 12.46
N LEU A 42 -23.68 6.89 12.87
CA LEU A 42 -23.37 7.82 13.95
C LEU A 42 -23.54 9.28 13.49
N ASN A 43 -23.93 10.16 14.42
CA ASN A 43 -23.96 11.63 14.21
C ASN A 43 -22.55 12.26 14.11
N ILE A 44 -21.64 11.56 13.42
CA ILE A 44 -20.30 12.06 13.13
C ILE A 44 -20.40 12.95 11.90
N THR A 45 -20.02 14.21 12.06
CA THR A 45 -20.04 15.19 10.96
C THR A 45 -18.68 15.30 10.27
N LYS A 46 -17.61 14.87 10.93
CA LYS A 46 -16.25 14.84 10.38
C LYS A 46 -15.41 13.76 11.04
N ALA A 47 -14.60 13.05 10.26
CA ALA A 47 -13.65 12.07 10.75
C ALA A 47 -12.34 12.23 9.97
N LEU A 48 -11.44 13.07 10.49
CA LEU A 48 -10.16 13.36 9.87
C LEU A 48 -9.12 12.32 10.29
N VAL A 49 -8.40 11.78 9.31
CA VAL A 49 -7.29 10.85 9.51
C VAL A 49 -6.08 11.33 8.72
N HIS A 50 -4.95 11.48 9.40
CA HIS A 50 -3.68 11.88 8.81
C HIS A 50 -2.83 10.64 8.54
N ILE A 51 -2.68 10.28 7.27
CA ILE A 51 -1.90 9.11 6.83
C ILE A 51 -0.57 9.61 6.28
N SER A 52 0.55 9.23 6.91
CA SER A 52 1.89 9.74 6.58
C SER A 52 2.73 8.80 5.73
N ASN A 53 2.52 7.50 5.85
CA ASN A 53 3.30 6.51 5.10
C ASN A 53 2.48 5.25 4.82
N ILE A 54 2.69 4.68 3.62
CA ILE A 54 2.13 3.38 3.26
C ILE A 54 3.22 2.53 2.65
N GLU A 55 3.37 1.33 3.19
CA GLU A 55 4.33 0.33 2.74
C GLU A 55 3.60 -0.96 2.37
N VAL A 56 4.17 -1.73 1.45
CA VAL A 56 3.70 -3.07 1.09
C VAL A 56 4.86 -4.07 1.21
N HIS A 57 4.56 -5.30 1.64
CA HIS A 57 5.56 -6.32 1.90
C HIS A 57 5.62 -7.32 0.75
N LEU A 58 6.69 -7.29 -0.04
CA LEU A 58 7.02 -8.29 -1.07
C LEU A 58 7.74 -9.48 -0.41
N ILE A 59 7.29 -10.69 -0.69
CA ILE A 59 7.88 -11.92 -0.10
C ILE A 59 9.40 -12.01 -0.36
N ALA A 60 9.83 -11.62 -1.54
CA ALA A 60 11.22 -11.79 -1.97
C ALA A 60 12.20 -10.78 -1.34
N THR A 61 11.78 -9.54 -1.11
CA THR A 61 12.68 -8.43 -0.76
C THR A 61 12.28 -7.63 0.49
N GLY A 62 11.09 -7.89 1.05
CA GLY A 62 10.59 -7.18 2.23
C GLY A 62 9.73 -5.96 1.91
N TRP A 63 9.80 -4.91 2.75
CA TRP A 63 8.95 -3.74 2.68
C TRP A 63 9.38 -2.78 1.56
N CYS A 64 8.39 -2.27 0.84
CA CYS A 64 8.53 -1.26 -0.21
C CYS A 64 7.55 -0.12 0.08
N THR A 65 8.03 1.13 0.06
CA THR A 65 7.19 2.31 0.26
C THR A 65 6.37 2.62 -0.99
N VAL A 66 5.11 2.95 -0.80
CA VAL A 66 4.15 3.33 -1.86
C VAL A 66 3.78 4.80 -1.74
N VAL A 67 3.61 5.29 -0.53
CA VAL A 67 3.29 6.68 -0.20
C VAL A 67 4.22 7.16 0.90
N GLU A 68 4.90 8.29 0.67
CA GLU A 68 5.81 8.93 1.63
C GLU A 68 5.27 10.30 2.09
N GLU A 69 4.34 10.88 1.33
CA GLU A 69 3.78 12.18 1.64
C GLU A 69 2.57 12.04 2.57
N SER A 70 2.58 12.82 3.63
CA SER A 70 1.47 12.88 4.58
C SER A 70 0.23 13.52 3.96
N GLN A 71 -0.90 12.85 4.08
CA GLN A 71 -2.18 13.26 3.50
C GLN A 71 -3.29 13.21 4.54
N LEU A 72 -4.17 14.22 4.50
CA LEU A 72 -5.34 14.32 5.36
C LEU A 72 -6.59 13.89 4.60
N PHE A 73 -7.36 12.99 5.18
CA PHE A 73 -8.62 12.50 4.63
C PHE A 73 -9.76 12.74 5.62
N ASP A 74 -10.87 13.30 5.13
CA ASP A 74 -12.15 13.23 5.84
C ASP A 74 -12.89 11.97 5.40
N LEU A 75 -12.92 10.99 6.27
CA LEU A 75 -13.52 9.69 5.97
C LEU A 75 -15.04 9.78 5.75
N ILE A 76 -15.71 10.78 6.36
CA ILE A 76 -17.16 10.97 6.15
C ILE A 76 -17.47 11.40 4.72
N GLU A 77 -16.58 12.22 4.10
CA GLU A 77 -16.70 12.63 2.70
C GLU A 77 -16.42 11.47 1.72
N LEU A 78 -15.74 10.41 2.18
CA LEU A 78 -15.41 9.24 1.37
C LEU A 78 -16.49 8.14 1.39
N LYS A 79 -17.62 8.39 2.05
CA LYS A 79 -18.74 7.45 2.06
C LYS A 79 -19.23 7.20 0.64
N ASN A 80 -19.12 5.95 0.17
CA ASN A 80 -19.43 5.53 -1.20
C ASN A 80 -18.62 6.26 -2.30
N VAL A 81 -17.51 6.90 -1.95
CA VAL A 81 -16.60 7.57 -2.88
C VAL A 81 -15.21 6.99 -2.69
N LYS A 82 -14.52 6.71 -3.81
CA LYS A 82 -13.12 6.28 -3.79
C LYS A 82 -12.23 7.47 -4.15
N LYS A 83 -11.24 7.73 -3.31
CA LYS A 83 -10.20 8.73 -3.57
C LYS A 83 -8.85 8.05 -3.72
N VAL A 84 -8.03 8.53 -4.64
CA VAL A 84 -6.67 8.00 -4.79
C VAL A 84 -5.86 8.37 -3.55
N LEU A 85 -5.28 7.35 -2.93
CA LEU A 85 -4.39 7.45 -1.79
C LEU A 85 -2.92 7.54 -2.25
N GLY A 86 -2.58 6.82 -3.33
CA GLY A 86 -1.27 6.85 -3.95
C GLY A 86 -1.12 5.80 -5.04
N ASN A 87 -0.02 5.88 -5.76
CA ASN A 87 0.39 4.86 -6.71
C ASN A 87 1.91 4.67 -6.69
N ALA A 88 2.37 3.48 -7.04
CA ALA A 88 3.78 3.18 -7.16
C ALA A 88 4.04 2.13 -8.24
N THR A 89 5.18 2.26 -8.92
CA THR A 89 5.70 1.20 -9.78
C THR A 89 6.49 0.22 -8.90
N LEU A 90 6.03 -1.02 -8.85
CA LEU A 90 6.57 -2.06 -7.98
C LEU A 90 7.09 -3.25 -8.80
N SER A 91 8.04 -3.99 -8.24
CA SER A 91 8.50 -5.26 -8.81
C SER A 91 7.37 -6.27 -8.90
N THR A 92 7.35 -7.05 -9.99
CA THR A 92 6.40 -8.18 -10.11
C THR A 92 6.63 -9.18 -8.99
N GLY A 93 5.54 -9.74 -8.46
CA GLY A 93 5.62 -10.74 -7.41
C GLY A 93 4.41 -10.74 -6.49
N ARG A 94 4.50 -11.57 -5.46
CA ARG A 94 3.44 -11.72 -4.46
C ARG A 94 3.75 -10.89 -3.21
N TYR A 95 2.84 -10.01 -2.91
CA TYR A 95 2.81 -9.19 -1.70
C TYR A 95 1.87 -9.82 -0.68
N THR A 96 2.13 -9.63 0.60
CA THR A 96 1.38 -10.30 1.68
C THR A 96 0.73 -9.35 2.66
N GLN A 97 1.27 -8.14 2.81
CA GLN A 97 0.85 -7.20 3.83
C GLN A 97 0.90 -5.77 3.29
N ILE A 98 0.06 -4.93 3.87
CA ILE A 98 0.06 -3.49 3.71
C ILE A 98 0.23 -2.88 5.10
N SER A 99 1.11 -1.92 5.25
CA SER A 99 1.32 -1.15 6.48
C SER A 99 0.91 0.29 6.25
N LEU A 100 -0.01 0.81 7.09
CA LEU A 100 -0.41 2.22 7.11
C LEU A 100 0.10 2.86 8.39
N HIS A 101 0.70 4.06 8.25
CA HIS A 101 1.03 4.91 9.38
C HIS A 101 -0.01 6.02 9.49
N ILE A 102 -0.62 6.15 10.68
CA ILE A 102 -1.59 7.19 11.01
C ILE A 102 -0.98 8.04 12.11
N ASP A 103 -0.71 9.31 11.82
CA ASP A 103 -0.10 10.22 12.79
C ASP A 103 -1.13 10.76 13.76
N ASP A 104 -2.24 11.29 13.22
CA ASP A 104 -3.30 11.93 13.99
C ASP A 104 -4.68 11.55 13.46
N ALA A 105 -5.67 11.59 14.34
CA ALA A 105 -7.06 11.46 13.97
C ALA A 105 -7.94 12.38 14.82
N PHE A 106 -8.93 13.01 14.19
CA PHE A 106 -9.89 13.92 14.82
C PHE A 106 -11.32 13.54 14.45
N LEU A 107 -12.22 13.75 15.39
CA LEU A 107 -13.64 13.44 15.23
C LEU A 107 -14.46 14.66 15.58
N THR A 108 -15.45 15.00 14.73
CA THR A 108 -16.43 16.03 15.08
C THR A 108 -17.81 15.38 15.28
N ILE A 109 -18.35 15.56 16.49
CA ILE A 109 -19.67 15.10 16.88
C ILE A 109 -20.43 16.31 17.40
N ASP A 110 -21.62 16.56 16.88
CA ASP A 110 -22.48 17.70 17.29
C ASP A 110 -21.74 19.05 17.28
N GLY A 111 -20.82 19.24 16.32
CA GLY A 111 -20.05 20.47 16.16
C GLY A 111 -18.85 20.62 17.12
N ILE A 112 -18.58 19.64 17.97
CA ILE A 112 -17.44 19.61 18.89
C ILE A 112 -16.36 18.71 18.33
N GLU A 113 -15.13 19.21 18.22
CA GLU A 113 -13.97 18.46 17.77
C GLU A 113 -13.29 17.74 18.95
N TYR A 114 -12.96 16.48 18.74
CA TYR A 114 -12.26 15.62 19.68
C TYR A 114 -11.00 15.05 19.03
N ASN A 115 -9.86 15.16 19.71
CA ASN A 115 -8.66 14.44 19.33
C ASN A 115 -8.83 12.95 19.68
N LEU A 116 -8.61 12.07 18.71
CA LEU A 116 -8.70 10.63 18.91
C LEU A 116 -7.35 10.07 19.34
N LYS A 117 -7.33 9.38 20.48
CA LYS A 117 -6.18 8.54 20.81
C LYS A 117 -6.17 7.32 19.90
N ILE A 118 -5.18 7.19 19.04
CA ILE A 118 -4.99 6.04 18.16
C ILE A 118 -4.39 4.88 18.98
N SER A 119 -4.95 3.69 18.84
CA SER A 119 -4.48 2.50 19.58
C SER A 119 -3.12 1.99 19.08
N SER A 120 -2.79 2.25 17.81
CA SER A 120 -1.51 1.97 17.15
C SER A 120 -1.33 2.92 15.99
N ASP A 121 -0.20 3.60 15.93
CA ASP A 121 0.21 4.49 14.83
C ASP A 121 0.58 3.70 13.56
N LYS A 122 0.99 2.44 13.71
CA LYS A 122 1.29 1.52 12.61
C LYS A 122 0.25 0.39 12.56
N ILE A 123 -0.51 0.35 11.48
CA ILE A 123 -1.56 -0.63 11.23
C ILE A 123 -1.09 -1.59 10.15
N GLN A 124 -1.00 -2.88 10.47
CA GLN A 124 -0.64 -3.92 9.52
C GLN A 124 -1.90 -4.69 9.08
N LEU A 125 -2.14 -4.68 7.77
CA LEU A 125 -3.23 -5.40 7.12
C LEU A 125 -2.66 -6.62 6.40
N ILE A 126 -3.12 -7.81 6.76
CA ILE A 126 -2.78 -9.04 6.05
C ILE A 126 -3.73 -9.15 4.87
N SER A 127 -3.24 -8.81 3.69
CA SER A 127 -4.01 -8.84 2.44
C SER A 127 -3.09 -9.25 1.29
N PRO A 128 -3.04 -10.54 0.95
CA PRO A 128 -2.21 -11.01 -0.16
C PRO A 128 -2.73 -10.52 -1.50
N PHE A 129 -1.82 -9.99 -2.34
CA PHE A 129 -2.09 -9.60 -3.72
C PHE A 129 -0.85 -9.85 -4.60
N SER A 130 -1.00 -9.73 -5.91
CA SER A 130 0.09 -9.90 -6.87
C SER A 130 0.23 -8.68 -7.75
N ILE A 131 1.48 -8.32 -8.06
CA ILE A 131 1.81 -7.34 -9.10
C ILE A 131 2.30 -8.12 -10.30
N ASN A 132 1.60 -7.98 -11.42
CA ASN A 132 1.96 -8.58 -12.70
C ASN A 132 2.69 -7.55 -13.58
N LYS A 133 3.48 -8.08 -14.51
CA LYS A 133 4.25 -7.23 -15.43
C LYS A 133 3.32 -6.42 -16.33
N ASP A 134 3.62 -5.11 -16.43
CA ASP A 134 2.92 -4.15 -17.29
C ASP A 134 1.40 -4.02 -17.00
N GLU A 135 0.94 -4.50 -15.82
CA GLU A 135 -0.45 -4.40 -15.38
C GLU A 135 -0.59 -3.42 -14.21
N THR A 136 -1.82 -2.93 -14.02
CA THR A 136 -2.21 -2.16 -12.85
C THR A 136 -3.05 -3.01 -11.91
N THR A 137 -2.59 -3.15 -10.67
CA THR A 137 -3.35 -3.78 -9.57
C THR A 137 -3.95 -2.68 -8.73
N THR A 138 -5.29 -2.68 -8.59
CA THR A 138 -5.99 -1.69 -7.77
C THR A 138 -6.44 -2.31 -6.45
N LEU A 139 -6.07 -1.68 -5.34
CA LEU A 139 -6.54 -2.03 -4.00
C LEU A 139 -7.27 -0.83 -3.39
N THR A 140 -8.42 -1.10 -2.79
CA THR A 140 -9.20 -0.10 -2.05
C THR A 140 -9.11 -0.39 -0.56
N ILE A 141 -8.61 0.57 0.20
CA ILE A 141 -8.56 0.60 1.66
C ILE A 141 -9.92 1.12 2.13
N ASP A 142 -10.76 0.24 2.63
CA ASP A 142 -12.10 0.54 3.11
C ASP A 142 -12.07 0.71 4.64
N PHE A 143 -12.15 1.96 5.09
CA PHE A 143 -12.26 2.29 6.50
C PHE A 143 -13.71 2.11 6.97
N ASP A 144 -13.88 1.57 8.15
CA ASP A 144 -15.17 1.54 8.86
C ASP A 144 -15.05 2.47 10.07
N VAL A 145 -15.39 3.75 9.89
CA VAL A 145 -15.33 4.76 10.96
C VAL A 145 -16.22 4.36 12.13
N GLN A 146 -17.41 3.83 11.86
CA GLN A 146 -18.35 3.44 12.91
C GLN A 146 -17.79 2.36 13.81
N SER A 147 -17.13 1.35 13.23
CA SER A 147 -16.49 0.25 13.97
C SER A 147 -15.14 0.63 14.55
N SER A 148 -14.57 1.77 14.12
CA SER A 148 -13.23 2.21 14.52
C SER A 148 -13.22 3.11 15.74
N VAL A 149 -14.33 3.82 16.05
CA VAL A 149 -14.38 4.85 17.08
C VAL A 149 -15.12 4.36 18.32
N PHE A 150 -14.51 4.52 19.49
CA PHE A 150 -15.06 4.11 20.78
C PHE A 150 -15.04 5.28 21.76
N SER A 151 -16.16 5.49 22.48
CA SER A 151 -16.16 6.37 23.64
C SER A 151 -15.50 5.66 24.84
N THR A 152 -14.55 6.35 25.48
CA THR A 152 -13.88 5.86 26.69
C THR A 152 -14.43 6.51 27.97
N GLY A 153 -15.55 7.24 27.85
CA GLY A 153 -16.15 8.01 28.94
C GLY A 153 -15.62 9.44 29.04
N SER A 154 -16.34 10.31 29.77
CA SER A 154 -15.92 11.71 30.01
C SER A 154 -15.57 12.49 28.75
N ASN A 155 -16.35 12.33 27.66
CA ASN A 155 -16.14 12.98 26.36
C ASN A 155 -14.75 12.70 25.75
N LYS A 156 -14.20 11.52 26.01
CA LYS A 156 -12.96 11.04 25.38
C LYS A 156 -13.26 9.93 24.40
N TYR A 157 -12.59 9.96 23.27
CA TYR A 157 -12.73 8.98 22.20
C TYR A 157 -11.37 8.36 21.87
N MET A 158 -11.41 7.11 21.46
CA MET A 158 -10.28 6.34 21.01
C MET A 158 -10.57 5.78 19.62
N MET A 159 -9.58 5.72 18.77
CA MET A 159 -9.65 5.08 17.47
C MET A 159 -8.85 3.78 17.48
N LYS A 160 -9.53 2.68 17.15
CA LYS A 160 -8.92 1.40 16.78
C LYS A 160 -9.32 1.12 15.34
N PRO A 161 -8.47 1.46 14.35
CA PRO A 161 -8.85 1.36 12.96
C PRO A 161 -9.35 -0.03 12.57
N THR A 162 -10.56 -0.09 12.04
CA THR A 162 -11.17 -1.27 11.44
C THR A 162 -11.16 -1.05 9.94
N ILE A 163 -10.34 -1.83 9.23
CA ILE A 163 -10.03 -1.61 7.81
C ILE A 163 -10.17 -2.91 7.06
N LYS A 164 -10.78 -2.87 5.88
CA LYS A 164 -10.79 -3.94 4.90
C LYS A 164 -10.00 -3.54 3.68
N VAL A 165 -9.38 -4.49 3.01
CA VAL A 165 -8.73 -4.29 1.72
C VAL A 165 -9.54 -5.02 0.67
N LEU A 166 -10.04 -4.26 -0.31
CA LEU A 166 -10.79 -4.77 -1.45
C LEU A 166 -9.85 -4.79 -2.66
N GLN A 167 -9.80 -5.90 -3.37
CA GLN A 167 -9.04 -6.06 -4.61
C GLN A 167 -10.01 -6.01 -5.80
N GLU A 168 -9.68 -5.22 -6.84
CA GLU A 168 -10.45 -5.02 -8.07
C GLU A 168 -9.75 -5.60 -9.28
#